data_49afb3e0f42a6727d461b5535dc4e7c9
#
_entry.id   49afb3e0f42a6727d461b5535dc4e7c9
#
_cell.length_a   1.000
_cell.length_b   1.000
_cell.length_c   1.000
_cell.angle_alpha   90.00
_cell.angle_beta   90.00
_cell.angle_gamma   90.00
#
_symmetry.space_group_name_H-M   'P 1'
#
loop_
_entity.id
_entity.type
_entity.pdbx_description
1 polymer ?
#
loop_
_entity_poly.entity_id
_entity_poly.type
_entity_poly.pdbx_seq_one_letter_code
_entity_poly.pdbx_strand_id
1 'polypeptide(L)'
;MNTLLIILSFLILAPVAGGLLTGLDRIITARMQSRIGPPILQPFYDVGKLFSKENLVVRKAQNLFIIFHLLFLILTGALFFCGGDLLLVVFAFALAGVFFILGGYRTSSPFAYVGAERELIQMMAYEPMLIITAIGMYMATHSFNVFDIMSSGKPLLMQLPGIFIGFLFILPIKMRKSPFDLSMSHHAHQELVKGITTEFSGPTLALIEIAHWFELILILGIILLFFPNNIWLGLAVECAVFFLMVLIDNTFARLRWQTLLKAAWIATFVCGMGNILVLSLLK
;
A
#
# COMPACT_ATOMS: atom_id res chain seq x y z
N MET A 1 -26.16 4.11 7.92
CA MET A 1 -25.99 3.98 6.45
C MET A 1 -25.88 2.50 6.15
N ASN A 2 -26.60 1.96 5.17
CA ASN A 2 -26.59 0.51 4.93
C ASN A 2 -25.17 0.07 4.56
N THR A 3 -24.63 -0.95 5.25
CA THR A 3 -23.30 -1.54 5.00
C THR A 3 -23.08 -1.88 3.53
N LEU A 4 -24.12 -2.37 2.87
CA LEU A 4 -24.11 -2.68 1.44
C LEU A 4 -23.83 -1.44 0.57
N LEU A 5 -24.38 -0.29 0.93
CA LEU A 5 -24.15 0.97 0.20
C LEU A 5 -22.72 1.48 0.38
N ILE A 6 -22.11 1.28 1.57
CA ILE A 6 -20.70 1.61 1.82
C ILE A 6 -19.79 0.73 0.97
N ILE A 7 -20.06 -0.58 0.93
CA ILE A 7 -19.28 -1.52 0.12
C ILE A 7 -19.35 -1.17 -1.37
N LEU A 8 -20.56 -0.89 -1.87
CA LEU A 8 -20.74 -0.50 -3.29
C LEU A 8 -20.05 0.83 -3.60
N SER A 9 -20.15 1.82 -2.70
CA SER A 9 -19.46 3.10 -2.89
C SER A 9 -17.94 2.93 -2.88
N PHE A 10 -17.39 2.12 -1.98
CA PHE A 10 -15.97 1.80 -1.96
C PHE A 10 -15.52 1.12 -3.27
N LEU A 11 -16.27 0.13 -3.74
CA LEU A 11 -15.93 -0.65 -4.94
C LEU A 11 -15.84 0.24 -6.20
N ILE A 12 -16.63 1.32 -6.26
CA ILE A 12 -16.64 2.25 -7.40
C ILE A 12 -15.64 3.39 -7.18
N LEU A 13 -15.66 4.02 -5.99
CA LEU A 13 -14.88 5.23 -5.74
C LEU A 13 -13.38 4.95 -5.53
N ALA A 14 -13.02 3.81 -4.90
CA ALA A 14 -11.62 3.50 -4.62
C ALA A 14 -10.79 3.36 -5.90
N PRO A 15 -11.17 2.58 -6.94
CA PRO A 15 -10.37 2.52 -8.15
C PRO A 15 -10.38 3.85 -8.92
N VAL A 16 -11.45 4.64 -8.87
CA VAL A 16 -11.49 5.97 -9.50
C VAL A 16 -10.49 6.91 -8.80
N ALA A 17 -10.55 7.01 -7.47
CA ALA A 17 -9.66 7.85 -6.69
C ALA A 17 -8.20 7.38 -6.79
N GLY A 18 -7.94 6.07 -6.67
CA GLY A 18 -6.60 5.49 -6.81
C GLY A 18 -5.99 5.72 -8.19
N GLY A 19 -6.79 5.56 -9.25
CA GLY A 19 -6.34 5.85 -10.63
C GLY A 19 -6.02 7.33 -10.84
N LEU A 20 -6.82 8.26 -10.28
CA LEU A 20 -6.54 9.69 -10.32
C LEU A 20 -5.27 10.05 -9.53
N LEU A 21 -5.07 9.49 -8.33
CA LEU A 21 -3.85 9.69 -7.55
C LEU A 21 -2.62 9.16 -8.28
N THR A 22 -2.71 7.99 -8.92
CA THR A 22 -1.63 7.48 -9.77
C THR A 22 -1.34 8.39 -10.97
N GLY A 23 -2.39 8.99 -11.55
CA GLY A 23 -2.24 10.00 -12.61
C GLY A 23 -1.53 11.27 -12.11
N LEU A 24 -1.91 11.76 -10.93
CA LEU A 24 -1.27 12.90 -10.26
C LEU A 24 0.20 12.62 -9.94
N ASP A 25 0.53 11.43 -9.43
CA ASP A 25 1.90 10.99 -9.17
C ASP A 25 2.77 11.11 -10.43
N ARG A 26 2.29 10.59 -11.56
CA ARG A 26 3.00 10.69 -12.86
C ARG A 26 3.20 12.14 -13.33
N ILE A 27 2.22 13.01 -13.09
CA ILE A 27 2.33 14.45 -13.47
C ILE A 27 3.34 15.14 -12.56
N ILE A 28 3.28 14.96 -11.24
CA ILE A 28 4.19 15.57 -10.27
C ILE A 28 5.61 15.11 -10.54
N THR A 29 5.83 13.81 -10.71
CA THR A 29 7.13 13.22 -11.07
C THR A 29 7.70 13.82 -12.36
N ALA A 30 6.88 13.94 -13.42
CA ALA A 30 7.31 14.54 -14.66
C ALA A 30 7.72 16.02 -14.49
N ARG A 31 6.96 16.78 -13.68
CA ARG A 31 7.28 18.18 -13.38
C ARG A 31 8.56 18.34 -12.57
N MET A 32 8.79 17.47 -11.57
CA MET A 32 10.04 17.44 -10.82
C MET A 32 11.24 17.13 -11.69
N GLN A 33 11.05 16.33 -12.76
CA GLN A 33 12.08 15.99 -13.74
C GLN A 33 12.14 16.97 -14.91
N SER A 34 11.51 18.14 -14.83
CA SER A 34 11.44 19.16 -15.88
C SER A 34 10.89 18.65 -17.21
N ARG A 35 9.95 17.68 -17.15
CA ARG A 35 9.27 17.10 -18.32
C ARG A 35 7.79 17.47 -18.33
N ILE A 36 7.16 17.40 -19.52
CA ILE A 36 5.70 17.49 -19.65
C ILE A 36 5.12 16.12 -19.28
N GLY A 37 4.27 16.10 -18.24
CA GLY A 37 3.62 14.87 -17.79
C GLY A 37 2.49 14.40 -18.72
N PRO A 38 2.07 13.12 -18.59
CA PRO A 38 0.91 12.60 -19.30
C PRO A 38 -0.39 13.23 -18.75
N PRO A 39 -1.53 13.08 -19.44
CA PRO A 39 -2.82 13.50 -18.91
C PRO A 39 -3.18 12.72 -17.63
N ILE A 40 -3.94 13.34 -16.72
CA ILE A 40 -4.33 12.75 -15.43
C ILE A 40 -5.08 11.40 -15.57
N LEU A 41 -5.83 11.22 -16.67
CA LEU A 41 -6.59 10.01 -16.97
C LEU A 41 -5.73 8.90 -17.64
N GLN A 42 -4.44 9.10 -17.82
CA GLN A 42 -3.57 8.13 -18.46
C GLN A 42 -3.62 6.73 -17.84
N PRO A 43 -3.64 6.56 -16.49
CA PRO A 43 -3.73 5.22 -15.89
C PRO A 43 -4.98 4.45 -16.34
N PHE A 44 -6.12 5.12 -16.51
CA PHE A 44 -7.35 4.49 -16.99
C PHE A 44 -7.24 4.06 -18.46
N TYR A 45 -6.62 4.87 -19.31
CA TYR A 45 -6.34 4.50 -20.70
C TYR A 45 -5.37 3.32 -20.78
N ASP A 46 -4.35 3.27 -19.91
CA ASP A 46 -3.39 2.18 -19.84
C ASP A 46 -4.09 0.87 -19.46
N VAL A 47 -4.93 0.89 -18.43
CA VAL A 47 -5.73 -0.27 -18.00
C VAL A 47 -6.73 -0.69 -19.09
N GLY A 48 -7.40 0.26 -19.74
CA GLY A 48 -8.30 -0.03 -20.88
C GLY A 48 -7.57 -0.73 -22.05
N LYS A 49 -6.36 -0.27 -22.39
CA LYS A 49 -5.51 -0.92 -23.39
C LYS A 49 -5.06 -2.32 -22.96
N LEU A 50 -4.77 -2.52 -21.68
CA LEU A 50 -4.38 -3.84 -21.18
C LEU A 50 -5.53 -4.84 -21.27
N PHE A 51 -6.77 -4.45 -21.02
CA PHE A 51 -7.93 -5.31 -21.19
C PHE A 51 -8.21 -5.68 -22.65
N SER A 52 -7.81 -4.83 -23.60
CA SER A 52 -7.96 -5.15 -25.05
C SER A 52 -6.86 -6.04 -25.60
N LYS A 53 -5.78 -6.30 -24.83
CA LYS A 53 -4.69 -7.18 -25.25
C LYS A 53 -4.99 -8.64 -24.94
N GLU A 54 -4.39 -9.53 -25.74
CA GLU A 54 -4.45 -10.97 -25.48
C GLU A 54 -3.75 -11.34 -24.17
N ASN A 55 -4.33 -12.31 -23.47
CA ASN A 55 -3.76 -12.84 -22.23
C ASN A 55 -2.77 -13.97 -22.56
N LEU A 56 -1.49 -13.63 -22.64
CA LEU A 56 -0.42 -14.60 -22.88
C LEU A 56 -0.04 -15.24 -21.53
N VAL A 57 -0.65 -16.38 -21.22
CA VAL A 57 -0.43 -17.06 -19.94
C VAL A 57 0.28 -18.38 -20.18
N VAL A 58 1.45 -18.53 -19.56
CA VAL A 58 2.19 -19.80 -19.58
C VAL A 58 1.51 -20.85 -18.68
N ARG A 59 0.95 -20.43 -17.55
CA ARG A 59 0.25 -21.32 -16.60
C ARG A 59 -1.04 -20.68 -16.09
N LYS A 60 -2.18 -21.36 -16.28
CA LYS A 60 -3.52 -20.86 -15.85
C LYS A 60 -3.60 -20.54 -14.35
N ALA A 61 -2.90 -21.29 -13.49
CA ALA A 61 -2.88 -21.07 -12.05
C ALA A 61 -2.30 -19.70 -11.63
N GLN A 62 -1.42 -19.11 -12.45
CA GLN A 62 -0.87 -17.79 -12.21
C GLN A 62 -1.96 -16.70 -12.12
N ASN A 63 -2.92 -16.73 -13.05
CA ASN A 63 -4.02 -15.78 -13.08
C ASN A 63 -4.93 -15.91 -11.87
N LEU A 64 -5.15 -17.14 -11.38
CA LEU A 64 -5.97 -17.41 -10.21
C LEU A 64 -5.41 -16.69 -8.96
N PHE A 65 -4.10 -16.72 -8.75
CA PHE A 65 -3.47 -16.02 -7.62
C PHE A 65 -3.65 -14.51 -7.71
N ILE A 66 -3.59 -13.91 -8.91
CA ILE A 66 -3.84 -12.47 -9.08
C ILE A 66 -5.31 -12.11 -8.85
N ILE A 67 -6.24 -12.97 -9.25
CA ILE A 67 -7.66 -12.79 -8.92
C ILE A 67 -7.86 -12.80 -7.40
N PHE A 68 -7.27 -13.76 -6.68
CA PHE A 68 -7.32 -13.78 -5.22
C PHE A 68 -6.66 -12.56 -4.58
N HIS A 69 -5.52 -12.11 -5.10
CA HIS A 69 -4.90 -10.87 -4.65
C HIS A 69 -5.88 -9.69 -4.70
N LEU A 70 -6.53 -9.47 -5.83
CA LEU A 70 -7.53 -8.40 -6.00
C LEU A 70 -8.74 -8.62 -5.08
N LEU A 71 -9.27 -9.84 -5.00
CA LEU A 71 -10.43 -10.15 -4.15
C LEU A 71 -10.14 -9.86 -2.66
N PHE A 72 -8.97 -10.26 -2.16
CA PHE A 72 -8.58 -9.98 -0.78
C PHE A 72 -8.33 -8.49 -0.54
N LEU A 73 -7.82 -7.73 -1.50
CA LEU A 73 -7.72 -6.26 -1.38
C LEU A 73 -9.09 -5.59 -1.31
N ILE A 74 -10.04 -6.02 -2.14
CA ILE A 74 -11.42 -5.53 -2.09
C ILE A 74 -12.06 -5.88 -0.75
N LEU A 75 -11.89 -7.12 -0.27
CA LEU A 75 -12.38 -7.56 1.03
C LEU A 75 -11.78 -6.72 2.17
N THR A 76 -10.47 -6.52 2.14
CA THR A 76 -9.76 -5.71 3.15
C THR A 76 -10.28 -4.28 3.20
N GLY A 77 -10.43 -3.64 2.05
CA GLY A 77 -10.97 -2.29 1.98
C GLY A 77 -12.44 -2.22 2.39
N ALA A 78 -13.26 -3.20 2.00
CA ALA A 78 -14.65 -3.29 2.43
C ALA A 78 -14.75 -3.41 3.96
N LEU A 79 -13.95 -4.27 4.59
CA LEU A 79 -13.87 -4.40 6.05
C LEU A 79 -13.45 -3.08 6.71
N PHE A 80 -12.44 -2.41 6.17
CA PHE A 80 -11.94 -1.14 6.70
C PHE A 80 -13.00 -0.03 6.64
N PHE A 81 -13.56 0.22 5.48
CA PHE A 81 -14.54 1.31 5.28
C PHE A 81 -15.91 1.03 5.91
N CYS A 82 -16.27 -0.25 6.14
CA CYS A 82 -17.43 -0.60 6.94
C CYS A 82 -17.24 -0.43 8.45
N GLY A 83 -16.03 -0.03 8.89
CA GLY A 83 -15.76 0.15 10.32
C GLY A 83 -15.46 -1.14 11.06
N GLY A 84 -15.01 -2.19 10.34
CA GLY A 84 -14.68 -3.50 10.91
C GLY A 84 -13.42 -3.50 11.79
N ASP A 85 -13.01 -4.70 12.20
CA ASP A 85 -11.84 -4.91 13.05
C ASP A 85 -10.53 -4.63 12.28
N LEU A 86 -9.74 -3.67 12.80
CA LEU A 86 -8.48 -3.23 12.18
C LEU A 86 -7.42 -4.34 12.14
N LEU A 87 -7.40 -5.23 13.14
CA LEU A 87 -6.46 -6.35 13.15
C LEU A 87 -6.79 -7.34 12.03
N LEU A 88 -8.10 -7.62 11.84
CA LEU A 88 -8.57 -8.45 10.73
C LEU A 88 -8.24 -7.81 9.37
N VAL A 89 -8.37 -6.48 9.25
CA VAL A 89 -7.98 -5.72 8.05
C VAL A 89 -6.49 -5.92 7.76
N VAL A 90 -5.61 -5.80 8.75
CA VAL A 90 -4.16 -6.00 8.58
C VAL A 90 -3.85 -7.42 8.11
N PHE A 91 -4.45 -8.45 8.72
CA PHE A 91 -4.24 -9.83 8.29
C PHE A 91 -4.79 -10.13 6.89
N ALA A 92 -5.96 -9.60 6.54
CA ALA A 92 -6.51 -9.76 5.19
C ALA A 92 -5.63 -9.04 4.14
N PHE A 93 -5.04 -7.90 4.52
CA PHE A 93 -4.10 -7.16 3.68
C PHE A 93 -2.79 -7.93 3.46
N ALA A 94 -2.25 -8.54 4.52
CA ALA A 94 -1.11 -9.44 4.44
C ALA A 94 -1.39 -10.62 3.50
N LEU A 95 -2.55 -11.26 3.65
CA LEU A 95 -2.94 -12.39 2.82
C LEU A 95 -3.07 -12.00 1.33
N ALA A 96 -3.57 -10.79 1.03
CA ALA A 96 -3.56 -10.27 -0.33
C ALA A 96 -2.12 -10.19 -0.89
N GLY A 97 -1.15 -9.70 -0.11
CA GLY A 97 0.27 -9.68 -0.47
C GLY A 97 0.84 -11.07 -0.75
N VAL A 98 0.50 -12.06 0.10
CA VAL A 98 0.92 -13.46 -0.10
C VAL A 98 0.42 -14.00 -1.43
N PHE A 99 -0.84 -13.74 -1.82
CA PHE A 99 -1.35 -14.20 -3.12
C PHE A 99 -0.61 -13.57 -4.29
N PHE A 100 -0.21 -12.31 -4.18
CA PHE A 100 0.61 -11.66 -5.21
C PHE A 100 1.98 -12.33 -5.36
N ILE A 101 2.65 -12.62 -4.24
CA ILE A 101 3.94 -13.32 -4.19
C ILE A 101 3.82 -14.73 -4.79
N LEU A 102 2.78 -15.48 -4.40
CA LEU A 102 2.52 -16.82 -4.96
C LEU A 102 2.26 -16.77 -6.47
N GLY A 103 1.60 -15.71 -6.96
CA GLY A 103 1.45 -15.45 -8.39
C GLY A 103 2.81 -15.34 -9.09
N GLY A 104 3.74 -14.57 -8.52
CA GLY A 104 5.11 -14.44 -9.02
C GLY A 104 5.91 -15.75 -9.00
N TYR A 105 5.85 -16.51 -7.91
CA TYR A 105 6.51 -17.82 -7.81
C TYR A 105 5.97 -18.87 -8.80
N ARG A 106 4.73 -18.73 -9.21
CA ARG A 106 4.11 -19.66 -10.15
C ARG A 106 4.54 -19.44 -11.60
N THR A 107 5.22 -18.36 -11.89
CA THR A 107 5.77 -18.06 -13.21
C THR A 107 6.99 -18.94 -13.51
N SER A 108 7.35 -19.06 -14.78
CA SER A 108 8.53 -19.82 -15.21
C SER A 108 9.76 -18.93 -15.41
N SER A 109 9.64 -17.62 -15.15
CA SER A 109 10.72 -16.65 -15.33
C SER A 109 11.60 -16.54 -14.09
N PRO A 110 12.93 -16.64 -14.23
CA PRO A 110 13.86 -16.42 -13.10
C PRO A 110 13.77 -14.98 -12.57
N PHE A 111 13.49 -14.00 -13.42
CA PHE A 111 13.32 -12.59 -13.00
C PHE A 111 12.07 -12.38 -12.15
N ALA A 112 10.96 -13.02 -12.51
CA ALA A 112 9.74 -12.97 -11.72
C ALA A 112 9.91 -13.70 -10.38
N TYR A 113 10.65 -14.80 -10.35
CA TYR A 113 10.98 -15.53 -9.12
C TYR A 113 11.77 -14.65 -8.14
N VAL A 114 12.88 -14.04 -8.60
CA VAL A 114 13.68 -13.10 -7.77
C VAL A 114 12.86 -11.88 -7.36
N GLY A 115 11.98 -11.38 -8.24
CA GLY A 115 11.03 -10.31 -7.91
C GLY A 115 10.07 -10.71 -6.78
N ALA A 116 9.55 -11.94 -6.80
CA ALA A 116 8.67 -12.47 -5.76
C ALA A 116 9.42 -12.65 -4.41
N GLU A 117 10.66 -13.12 -4.42
CA GLU A 117 11.49 -13.18 -3.20
C GLU A 117 11.73 -11.78 -2.60
N ARG A 118 12.00 -10.79 -3.45
CA ARG A 118 12.17 -9.41 -3.00
C ARG A 118 10.87 -8.82 -2.44
N GLU A 119 9.71 -9.13 -3.03
CA GLU A 119 8.40 -8.73 -2.48
C GLU A 119 8.14 -9.38 -1.13
N LEU A 120 8.52 -10.66 -0.95
CA LEU A 120 8.44 -11.34 0.34
C LEU A 120 9.29 -10.64 1.41
N ILE A 121 10.52 -10.25 1.08
CA ILE A 121 11.40 -9.49 1.99
C ILE A 121 10.80 -8.13 2.35
N GLN A 122 10.21 -7.42 1.37
CA GLN A 122 9.50 -6.16 1.63
C GLN A 122 8.30 -6.38 2.55
N MET A 123 7.51 -7.43 2.33
CA MET A 123 6.40 -7.80 3.19
C MET A 123 6.87 -8.05 4.64
N MET A 124 7.93 -8.83 4.85
CA MET A 124 8.53 -9.03 6.17
C MET A 124 9.07 -7.73 6.81
N ALA A 125 9.38 -6.73 6.00
CA ALA A 125 9.88 -5.44 6.49
C ALA A 125 8.75 -4.52 6.99
N TYR A 126 7.59 -4.47 6.31
CA TYR A 126 6.53 -3.53 6.67
C TYR A 126 5.40 -4.13 7.54
N GLU A 127 5.14 -5.43 7.48
CA GLU A 127 4.04 -6.05 8.24
C GLU A 127 4.14 -5.87 9.76
N PRO A 128 5.30 -6.05 10.41
CA PRO A 128 5.38 -5.85 11.84
C PRO A 128 4.95 -4.46 12.29
N MET A 129 5.26 -3.42 11.49
CA MET A 129 4.83 -2.06 11.80
C MET A 129 3.33 -1.87 11.63
N LEU A 130 2.69 -2.51 10.63
CA LEU A 130 1.24 -2.48 10.46
C LEU A 130 0.53 -3.12 11.67
N ILE A 131 1.03 -4.26 12.16
CA ILE A 131 0.49 -4.93 13.36
C ILE A 131 0.65 -4.02 14.59
N ILE A 132 1.83 -3.41 14.77
CA ILE A 132 2.09 -2.45 15.87
C ILE A 132 1.18 -1.23 15.76
N THR A 133 0.85 -0.77 14.55
CA THR A 133 -0.10 0.32 14.34
C THR A 133 -1.50 -0.08 14.84
N ALA A 134 -1.99 -1.27 14.54
CA ALA A 134 -3.27 -1.76 15.03
C ALA A 134 -3.28 -1.91 16.57
N ILE A 135 -2.21 -2.46 17.15
CA ILE A 135 -2.06 -2.60 18.61
C ILE A 135 -2.01 -1.22 19.28
N GLY A 136 -1.27 -0.26 18.72
CA GLY A 136 -1.19 1.10 19.25
C GLY A 136 -2.55 1.80 19.23
N MET A 137 -3.32 1.67 18.14
CA MET A 137 -4.69 2.19 18.06
C MET A 137 -5.57 1.57 19.15
N TYR A 138 -5.50 0.25 19.36
CA TYR A 138 -6.21 -0.42 20.45
C TYR A 138 -5.80 0.11 21.82
N MET A 139 -4.52 0.27 22.09
CA MET A 139 -4.05 0.79 23.39
C MET A 139 -4.53 2.22 23.68
N ALA A 140 -4.72 3.03 22.66
CA ALA A 140 -5.21 4.40 22.80
C ALA A 140 -6.74 4.47 22.93
N THR A 141 -7.49 3.63 22.20
CA THR A 141 -8.96 3.70 22.09
C THR A 141 -9.71 2.58 22.83
N HIS A 142 -9.04 1.49 23.20
CA HIS A 142 -9.60 0.25 23.75
C HIS A 142 -10.56 -0.49 22.82
N SER A 143 -10.49 -0.22 21.51
CA SER A 143 -11.24 -0.94 20.49
C SER A 143 -10.36 -1.19 19.25
N PHE A 144 -10.57 -2.34 18.60
CA PHE A 144 -9.99 -2.61 17.29
C PHE A 144 -10.91 -2.16 16.15
N ASN A 145 -12.17 -1.81 16.43
CA ASN A 145 -13.09 -1.41 15.39
C ASN A 145 -12.74 -0.03 14.84
N VAL A 146 -12.58 0.05 13.53
CA VAL A 146 -12.28 1.30 12.81
C VAL A 146 -13.35 2.36 13.09
N PHE A 147 -14.61 1.97 13.18
CA PHE A 147 -15.70 2.89 13.53
C PHE A 147 -15.52 3.51 14.92
N ASP A 148 -15.18 2.72 15.93
CA ASP A 148 -14.97 3.19 17.31
C ASP A 148 -13.73 4.07 17.40
N ILE A 149 -12.66 3.71 16.67
CA ILE A 149 -11.44 4.52 16.59
C ILE A 149 -11.77 5.91 16.03
N MET A 150 -12.49 5.98 14.91
CA MET A 150 -12.88 7.25 14.29
C MET A 150 -13.88 8.06 15.11
N SER A 151 -14.75 7.39 15.87
CA SER A 151 -15.73 8.06 16.75
C SER A 151 -15.13 8.52 18.09
N SER A 152 -13.92 8.07 18.44
CA SER A 152 -13.29 8.38 19.73
C SER A 152 -13.00 9.87 19.95
N GLY A 153 -12.85 10.65 18.87
CA GLY A 153 -12.55 12.08 18.90
C GLY A 153 -11.22 12.45 19.60
N LYS A 154 -10.38 11.44 19.93
CA LYS A 154 -9.11 11.64 20.62
C LYS A 154 -8.01 12.09 19.64
N PRO A 155 -7.07 12.94 20.03
CA PRO A 155 -5.93 13.30 19.20
C PRO A 155 -4.90 12.15 19.17
N LEU A 156 -5.18 11.09 18.40
CA LEU A 156 -4.35 9.88 18.37
C LEU A 156 -2.92 10.14 17.92
N LEU A 157 -2.71 11.12 17.05
CA LEU A 157 -1.36 11.52 16.65
C LEU A 157 -0.51 11.94 17.86
N MET A 158 -1.08 12.62 18.85
CA MET A 158 -0.35 13.05 20.04
C MET A 158 -0.01 11.89 20.99
N GLN A 159 -0.84 10.84 20.99
CA GLN A 159 -0.62 9.64 21.80
C GLN A 159 0.31 8.64 21.11
N LEU A 160 0.30 8.60 19.78
CA LEU A 160 1.00 7.62 18.96
C LEU A 160 2.00 8.27 17.96
N PRO A 161 2.80 9.29 18.36
CA PRO A 161 3.68 9.97 17.42
C PRO A 161 4.76 9.04 16.86
N GLY A 162 5.33 8.16 17.69
CA GLY A 162 6.34 7.20 17.25
C GLY A 162 5.76 6.19 16.24
N ILE A 163 4.57 5.67 16.51
CA ILE A 163 3.89 4.75 15.58
C ILE A 163 3.60 5.45 14.25
N PHE A 164 3.16 6.71 14.27
CA PHE A 164 2.94 7.48 13.06
C PHE A 164 4.22 7.66 12.23
N ILE A 165 5.34 8.02 12.86
CA ILE A 165 6.64 8.14 12.19
C ILE A 165 7.09 6.79 11.62
N GLY A 166 6.98 5.70 12.39
CA GLY A 166 7.29 4.36 11.92
C GLY A 166 6.41 3.93 10.75
N PHE A 167 5.11 4.27 10.79
CA PHE A 167 4.19 4.04 9.68
C PHE A 167 4.58 4.83 8.43
N LEU A 168 4.93 6.13 8.56
CA LEU A 168 5.43 6.93 7.45
C LEU A 168 6.70 6.32 6.83
N PHE A 169 7.58 5.72 7.64
CA PHE A 169 8.79 5.08 7.14
C PHE A 169 8.50 3.85 6.28
N ILE A 170 7.48 3.06 6.61
CA ILE A 170 7.14 1.87 5.82
C ILE A 170 6.31 2.17 4.56
N LEU A 171 5.73 3.37 4.45
CA LEU A 171 4.90 3.75 3.29
C LEU A 171 5.62 3.61 1.94
N PRO A 172 6.86 4.13 1.75
CA PRO A 172 7.58 3.97 0.48
C PRO A 172 7.80 2.50 0.12
N ILE A 173 8.04 1.64 1.14
CA ILE A 173 8.21 0.20 0.94
C ILE A 173 6.92 -0.40 0.40
N LYS A 174 5.80 -0.10 1.04
CA LYS A 174 4.49 -0.63 0.68
C LYS A 174 3.99 -0.09 -0.67
N MET A 175 4.26 1.17 -0.95
CA MET A 175 3.92 1.80 -2.23
C MET A 175 4.89 1.44 -3.36
N ARG A 176 5.89 0.60 -3.10
CA ARG A 176 6.94 0.18 -4.06
C ARG A 176 7.62 1.36 -4.74
N LYS A 177 7.88 2.42 -3.97
CA LYS A 177 8.56 3.63 -4.42
C LYS A 177 10.03 3.62 -4.03
N SER A 178 10.86 4.30 -4.82
CA SER A 178 12.25 4.56 -4.46
C SER A 178 12.31 5.20 -3.05
N PRO A 179 13.28 4.88 -2.19
CA PRO A 179 14.46 4.02 -2.41
C PRO A 179 14.24 2.51 -2.25
N PHE A 180 12.99 2.05 -2.14
CA PHE A 180 12.63 0.69 -1.76
C PHE A 180 11.88 -0.10 -2.85
N ASP A 181 11.95 0.31 -4.11
CA ASP A 181 11.34 -0.34 -5.28
C ASP A 181 12.12 -1.60 -5.71
N LEU A 182 12.23 -2.60 -4.82
CA LEU A 182 13.09 -3.76 -5.03
C LEU A 182 12.45 -4.89 -5.83
N SER A 183 11.14 -5.07 -5.71
CA SER A 183 10.39 -6.18 -6.32
C SER A 183 9.92 -5.89 -7.74
N MET A 184 9.67 -4.62 -8.03
CA MET A 184 9.23 -4.13 -9.35
C MET A 184 10.13 -2.99 -9.78
N SER A 185 10.55 -2.99 -11.04
CA SER A 185 11.32 -1.91 -11.61
C SER A 185 10.73 -1.45 -12.92
N HIS A 186 10.51 -0.15 -13.04
CA HIS A 186 10.02 0.47 -14.26
C HIS A 186 11.15 0.96 -15.19
N HIS A 187 12.40 0.91 -14.72
CA HIS A 187 13.56 1.43 -15.43
C HIS A 187 14.44 0.31 -15.98
N ALA A 188 14.79 0.39 -17.27
CA ALA A 188 15.56 -0.63 -17.96
C ALA A 188 17.03 -0.78 -17.48
N HIS A 189 17.55 0.21 -16.74
CA HIS A 189 18.90 0.19 -16.18
C HIS A 189 19.01 -0.48 -14.80
N GLN A 190 17.88 -0.96 -14.27
CA GLN A 190 17.85 -1.67 -12.98
C GLN A 190 18.10 -3.17 -13.19
N GLU A 191 18.53 -3.85 -12.10
CA GLU A 191 18.89 -5.27 -12.11
C GLU A 191 17.73 -6.19 -12.55
N LEU A 192 16.50 -5.82 -12.19
CA LEU A 192 15.28 -6.54 -12.55
C LEU A 192 14.36 -5.65 -13.35
N VAL A 193 14.23 -5.95 -14.64
CA VAL A 193 13.26 -5.27 -15.51
C VAL A 193 11.87 -5.85 -15.22
N LYS A 194 10.94 -5.01 -14.76
CA LYS A 194 9.58 -5.39 -14.31
C LYS A 194 9.49 -6.37 -13.14
N GLY A 195 10.56 -7.05 -12.74
CA GLY A 195 10.60 -7.94 -11.59
C GLY A 195 9.45 -8.94 -11.55
N ILE A 196 8.66 -8.94 -10.46
CA ILE A 196 7.54 -9.86 -10.24
C ILE A 196 6.48 -9.83 -11.35
N THR A 197 6.30 -8.69 -12.05
CA THR A 197 5.28 -8.51 -13.09
C THR A 197 5.76 -8.87 -14.50
N THR A 198 6.97 -9.41 -14.66
CA THR A 198 7.57 -9.71 -15.98
C THR A 198 6.70 -10.63 -16.85
N GLU A 199 6.09 -11.67 -16.26
CA GLU A 199 5.30 -12.68 -16.97
C GLU A 199 3.80 -12.35 -17.01
N PHE A 200 3.37 -11.26 -16.40
CA PHE A 200 1.96 -10.86 -16.44
C PHE A 200 1.69 -9.96 -17.64
N SER A 201 0.71 -10.32 -18.44
CA SER A 201 0.33 -9.61 -19.66
C SER A 201 -1.18 -9.38 -19.74
N GLY A 202 -1.59 -8.45 -20.62
CA GLY A 202 -2.99 -8.20 -20.93
C GLY A 202 -3.87 -7.99 -19.70
N PRO A 203 -5.04 -8.67 -19.62
CA PRO A 203 -6.01 -8.48 -18.54
C PRO A 203 -5.45 -8.76 -17.14
N THR A 204 -4.53 -9.73 -17.01
CA THR A 204 -3.94 -10.05 -15.70
C THR A 204 -3.09 -8.90 -15.16
N LEU A 205 -2.32 -8.23 -16.02
CA LEU A 205 -1.58 -7.04 -15.63
C LEU A 205 -2.53 -5.88 -15.29
N ALA A 206 -3.65 -5.73 -16.01
CA ALA A 206 -4.68 -4.75 -15.69
C ALA A 206 -5.27 -4.95 -14.28
N LEU A 207 -5.51 -6.21 -13.88
CA LEU A 207 -5.99 -6.54 -12.54
C LEU A 207 -4.96 -6.16 -11.46
N ILE A 208 -3.66 -6.33 -11.72
CA ILE A 208 -2.59 -5.91 -10.80
C ILE A 208 -2.59 -4.38 -10.65
N GLU A 209 -2.73 -3.62 -11.73
CA GLU A 209 -2.79 -2.16 -11.67
C GLU A 209 -4.01 -1.67 -10.88
N ILE A 210 -5.19 -2.27 -11.11
CA ILE A 210 -6.40 -1.97 -10.34
C ILE A 210 -6.20 -2.33 -8.86
N ALA A 211 -5.57 -3.47 -8.55
CA ALA A 211 -5.26 -3.89 -7.20
C ALA A 211 -4.38 -2.85 -6.48
N HIS A 212 -3.37 -2.29 -7.17
CA HIS A 212 -2.56 -1.19 -6.61
C HIS A 212 -3.37 0.07 -6.31
N TRP A 213 -4.41 0.39 -7.09
CA TRP A 213 -5.28 1.53 -6.79
C TRP A 213 -6.07 1.30 -5.50
N PHE A 214 -6.61 0.09 -5.28
CA PHE A 214 -7.26 -0.27 -4.02
C PHE A 214 -6.28 -0.23 -2.84
N GLU A 215 -5.08 -0.76 -3.04
CA GLU A 215 -4.00 -0.76 -2.04
C GLU A 215 -3.63 0.66 -1.61
N LEU A 216 -3.45 1.58 -2.56
CA LEU A 216 -3.14 2.98 -2.31
C LEU A 216 -4.21 3.67 -1.45
N ILE A 217 -5.49 3.50 -1.79
CA ILE A 217 -6.60 4.09 -1.03
C ILE A 217 -6.69 3.53 0.38
N LEU A 218 -6.45 2.23 0.56
CA LEU A 218 -6.44 1.61 1.89
C LEU A 218 -5.33 2.18 2.78
N ILE A 219 -4.12 2.29 2.25
CA ILE A 219 -2.96 2.82 2.99
C ILE A 219 -3.19 4.27 3.40
N LEU A 220 -3.71 5.09 2.49
CA LEU A 220 -4.07 6.47 2.77
C LEU A 220 -5.18 6.54 3.82
N GLY A 221 -6.18 5.67 3.74
CA GLY A 221 -7.24 5.56 4.75
C GLY A 221 -6.71 5.25 6.17
N ILE A 222 -5.63 4.44 6.29
CA ILE A 222 -5.01 4.18 7.60
C ILE A 222 -4.39 5.46 8.20
N ILE A 223 -3.88 6.38 7.38
CA ILE A 223 -3.38 7.68 7.85
C ILE A 223 -4.49 8.49 8.52
N LEU A 224 -5.70 8.46 7.98
CA LEU A 224 -6.84 9.19 8.54
C LEU A 224 -7.20 8.73 9.96
N LEU A 225 -6.93 7.47 10.33
CA LEU A 225 -7.18 6.97 11.68
C LEU A 225 -6.39 7.69 12.76
N PHE A 226 -5.28 8.36 12.43
CA PHE A 226 -4.53 9.15 13.40
C PHE A 226 -5.19 10.51 13.70
N PHE A 227 -6.20 10.92 12.92
CA PHE A 227 -6.85 12.23 13.00
C PHE A 227 -8.37 12.16 13.24
N PRO A 228 -8.89 11.33 14.17
CA PRO A 228 -10.34 11.17 14.35
C PRO A 228 -11.02 12.46 14.85
N ASN A 229 -10.27 13.35 15.48
CA ASN A 229 -10.79 14.60 16.02
C ASN A 229 -11.03 15.68 14.93
N ASN A 230 -10.29 15.65 13.83
CA ASN A 230 -10.41 16.62 12.74
C ASN A 230 -10.08 15.98 11.38
N ILE A 231 -11.12 15.57 10.67
CA ILE A 231 -10.99 14.89 9.38
C ILE A 231 -10.35 15.78 8.30
N TRP A 232 -10.57 17.10 8.35
CA TRP A 232 -9.99 18.04 7.39
C TRP A 232 -8.46 18.14 7.55
N LEU A 233 -8.01 18.14 8.81
CA LEU A 233 -6.58 18.07 9.12
C LEU A 233 -6.01 16.72 8.66
N GLY A 234 -6.72 15.63 8.87
CA GLY A 234 -6.34 14.31 8.37
C GLY A 234 -6.17 14.28 6.87
N LEU A 235 -7.12 14.82 6.10
CA LEU A 235 -7.04 14.93 4.64
C LEU A 235 -5.87 15.82 4.19
N ALA A 236 -5.62 16.93 4.88
CA ALA A 236 -4.47 17.79 4.57
C ALA A 236 -3.13 17.07 4.79
N VAL A 237 -3.01 16.31 5.89
CA VAL A 237 -1.82 15.49 6.17
C VAL A 237 -1.69 14.35 5.16
N GLU A 238 -2.78 13.69 4.77
CA GLU A 238 -2.81 12.65 3.74
C GLU A 238 -2.26 13.18 2.41
N CYS A 239 -2.73 14.36 1.96
CA CYS A 239 -2.20 15.02 0.77
C CYS A 239 -0.70 15.37 0.91
N ALA A 240 -0.28 15.87 2.09
CA ALA A 240 1.12 16.20 2.35
C ALA A 240 2.00 14.93 2.36
N VAL A 241 1.53 13.84 2.95
CA VAL A 241 2.23 12.54 2.96
C VAL A 241 2.31 11.97 1.55
N PHE A 242 1.23 12.01 0.77
CA PHE A 242 1.27 11.58 -0.63
C PHE A 242 2.32 12.35 -1.44
N PHE A 243 2.34 13.68 -1.32
CA PHE A 243 3.36 14.52 -1.96
C PHE A 243 4.77 14.19 -1.47
N LEU A 244 4.95 13.96 -0.16
CA LEU A 244 6.23 13.55 0.42
C LEU A 244 6.72 12.22 -0.17
N MET A 245 5.81 11.24 -0.37
CA MET A 245 6.16 9.96 -1.01
C MET A 245 6.63 10.14 -2.46
N VAL A 246 5.98 11.03 -3.21
CA VAL A 246 6.42 11.36 -4.58
C VAL A 246 7.77 12.09 -4.58
N LEU A 247 7.99 12.98 -3.61
CA LEU A 247 9.27 13.69 -3.46
C LEU A 247 10.41 12.72 -3.11
N ILE A 248 10.19 11.80 -2.17
CA ILE A 248 11.16 10.77 -1.78
C ILE A 248 11.53 9.91 -3.01
N ASP A 249 10.53 9.46 -3.76
CA ASP A 249 10.71 8.66 -4.96
C ASP A 249 11.61 9.32 -6.01
N ASN A 250 11.52 10.65 -6.15
CA ASN A 250 12.31 11.41 -7.13
C ASN A 250 13.67 11.90 -6.63
N THR A 251 13.92 11.87 -5.31
CA THR A 251 15.15 12.45 -4.72
C THR A 251 16.13 11.43 -4.21
N PHE A 252 15.67 10.26 -3.75
CA PHE A 252 16.53 9.27 -3.12
C PHE A 252 16.98 8.19 -4.11
N ALA A 253 18.27 7.81 -3.99
CA ALA A 253 18.82 6.67 -4.69
C ALA A 253 18.33 5.35 -4.07
N ARG A 254 18.25 4.30 -4.88
CA ARG A 254 17.81 2.97 -4.48
C ARG A 254 18.74 2.35 -3.45
N LEU A 255 18.16 1.73 -2.42
CA LEU A 255 18.89 1.02 -1.36
C LEU A 255 18.91 -0.49 -1.61
N ARG A 256 19.90 -1.15 -1.00
CA ARG A 256 19.98 -2.62 -1.03
C ARG A 256 18.92 -3.22 -0.10
N TRP A 257 18.43 -4.42 -0.41
CA TRP A 257 17.42 -5.11 0.37
C TRP A 257 17.84 -5.37 1.84
N GLN A 258 19.13 -5.62 2.10
CA GLN A 258 19.63 -5.80 3.47
C GLN A 258 19.49 -4.53 4.31
N THR A 259 19.76 -3.38 3.68
CA THR A 259 19.64 -2.07 4.34
C THR A 259 18.17 -1.75 4.60
N LEU A 260 17.29 -2.03 3.63
CA LEU A 260 15.84 -1.88 3.77
C LEU A 260 15.33 -2.67 4.98
N LEU A 261 15.62 -3.98 5.03
CA LEU A 261 15.13 -4.86 6.10
C LEU A 261 15.61 -4.38 7.47
N LYS A 262 16.92 -4.09 7.62
CA LYS A 262 17.49 -3.58 8.86
C LYS A 262 16.84 -2.26 9.28
N ALA A 263 16.71 -1.30 8.37
CA ALA A 263 16.15 0.01 8.67
C ALA A 263 14.65 -0.08 9.05
N ALA A 264 13.87 -0.92 8.36
CA ALA A 264 12.46 -1.13 8.68
C ALA A 264 12.27 -1.76 10.06
N TRP A 265 13.08 -2.77 10.41
CA TRP A 265 13.02 -3.38 11.73
C TRP A 265 13.48 -2.43 12.83
N ILE A 266 14.53 -1.63 12.61
CA ILE A 266 14.95 -0.58 13.56
C ILE A 266 13.82 0.45 13.74
N ALA A 267 13.22 0.94 12.67
CA ALA A 267 12.09 1.86 12.76
C ALA A 267 10.91 1.24 13.54
N THR A 268 10.59 -0.03 13.29
CA THR A 268 9.53 -0.76 13.96
C THR A 268 9.80 -0.89 15.47
N PHE A 269 11.01 -1.28 15.87
CA PHE A 269 11.36 -1.44 17.27
C PHE A 269 11.49 -0.10 17.99
N VAL A 270 12.20 0.85 17.41
CA VAL A 270 12.47 2.15 18.08
C VAL A 270 11.21 3.02 18.09
N CYS A 271 10.59 3.23 16.93
CA CYS A 271 9.42 4.11 16.85
C CYS A 271 8.14 3.39 17.29
N GLY A 272 7.90 2.16 16.82
CA GLY A 272 6.68 1.41 17.11
C GLY A 272 6.64 0.90 18.55
N MET A 273 7.55 -0.03 18.89
CA MET A 273 7.57 -0.62 20.24
C MET A 273 7.95 0.41 21.31
N GLY A 274 8.86 1.34 21.01
CA GLY A 274 9.22 2.44 21.93
C GLY A 274 8.00 3.28 22.31
N ASN A 275 7.14 3.62 21.36
CA ASN A 275 5.90 4.36 21.65
C ASN A 275 4.90 3.54 22.48
N ILE A 276 4.76 2.23 22.20
CA ILE A 276 3.91 1.33 23.00
C ILE A 276 4.39 1.27 24.45
N LEU A 277 5.71 1.13 24.67
CA LEU A 277 6.29 1.11 26.01
C LEU A 277 6.03 2.42 26.76
N VAL A 278 6.25 3.56 26.13
CA VAL A 278 5.92 4.87 26.74
C VAL A 278 4.44 4.95 27.09
N LEU A 279 3.55 4.54 26.20
CA LEU A 279 2.11 4.56 26.45
C LEU A 279 1.70 3.63 27.61
N SER A 280 2.36 2.47 27.76
CA SER A 280 2.10 1.51 28.85
C SER A 280 2.61 2.01 30.21
N LEU A 281 3.66 2.84 30.22
CA LEU A 281 4.21 3.43 31.45
C LEU A 281 3.44 4.66 31.91
N LEU A 282 2.73 5.34 30.99
CA LEU A 282 1.93 6.53 31.30
C LEU A 282 0.50 6.20 31.75
N LYS A 283 0.05 4.96 31.62
CA LYS A 283 -1.22 4.41 32.13
C LYS A 283 -1.03 3.78 33.49
#